data_9faedfc993e9cb158a94e48039909be0
#
_entry.id   9faedfc993e9cb158a94e48039909be0
#
_cell.length_a   1.000
_cell.length_b   1.000
_cell.length_c   1.000
_cell.angle_alpha   90.00
_cell.angle_beta   90.00
_cell.angle_gamma   90.00
#
_symmetry.space_group_name_H-M   'P 1'
#
loop_
_entity.id
_entity.type
_entity.pdbx_description
1 polymer ?
#
loop_
_entity_poly.entity_id
_entity_poly.type
_entity_poly.pdbx_seq_one_letter_code
_entity_poly.pdbx_strand_id
1 'polypeptide(L)'
;SDQNNFAVCYPTALIDGDNGTSGNTSWNCNGLSDVNFILALNDSLQNHYQFDENRIFATGFSYGGDISFHLARCQNSNIFDAIAPLAGTIFDYMNICFPSINTSVLILHGTNDNVINFNGGNFPNYGPYMSTPNIVTDWVNHNSCSLDSSYSLADISNDNNITEVTKYKNLNTGDKVWFYKVNNGQHTWFNVAPWGNDDFWASEEIWNFFSQINNVQTSLNEHPNSINKKIISTVNVLGQSAQIPTTDLLFYIYNDGTVEKRITIE
;
A
#
# COMPACT_ATOMS: atom_id res chain seq x y z
N SER A 1 -12.23 5.72 -0.36
CA SER A 1 -11.41 6.89 -0.08
C SER A 1 -12.14 7.92 0.76
N ASP A 2 -13.30 8.39 0.32
CA ASP A 2 -14.01 9.51 0.96
C ASP A 2 -14.41 9.26 2.42
N GLN A 3 -14.79 8.04 2.76
CA GLN A 3 -15.16 7.67 4.13
C GLN A 3 -13.93 7.61 5.08
N ASN A 4 -12.77 7.32 4.54
CA ASN A 4 -11.55 7.09 5.30
C ASN A 4 -10.51 8.20 5.12
N ASN A 5 -10.86 9.26 4.39
CA ASN A 5 -10.06 10.46 4.20
C ASN A 5 -8.64 10.19 3.67
N PHE A 6 -8.54 9.41 2.58
CA PHE A 6 -7.29 9.19 1.86
C PHE A 6 -7.46 9.39 0.35
N ALA A 7 -6.38 9.76 -0.34
CA ALA A 7 -6.31 9.80 -1.78
C ALA A 7 -5.69 8.51 -2.34
N VAL A 8 -6.11 8.12 -3.54
CA VAL A 8 -5.54 6.99 -4.28
C VAL A 8 -5.01 7.49 -5.62
N CYS A 9 -3.77 7.16 -5.92
CA CYS A 9 -3.16 7.34 -7.23
C CYS A 9 -3.01 5.98 -7.91
N TYR A 10 -3.41 5.87 -9.17
CA TYR A 10 -3.27 4.68 -10.01
C TYR A 10 -2.28 4.97 -11.14
N PRO A 11 -0.97 4.88 -10.90
CA PRO A 11 0.01 5.10 -11.95
C PRO A 11 -0.06 3.95 -12.97
N THR A 12 0.13 4.27 -14.24
CA THR A 12 0.17 3.30 -15.32
C THR A 12 1.62 3.03 -15.72
N ALA A 13 1.99 1.76 -15.75
CA ALA A 13 3.29 1.32 -16.26
C ALA A 13 3.42 1.62 -17.77
N LEU A 14 4.64 1.72 -18.24
CA LEU A 14 4.90 1.86 -19.69
C LEU A 14 4.55 0.59 -20.45
N ILE A 15 4.26 0.74 -21.74
CA ILE A 15 4.16 -0.39 -22.67
C ILE A 15 5.56 -0.99 -22.79
N ASP A 16 5.63 -2.33 -22.68
CA ASP A 16 6.87 -3.09 -22.79
C ASP A 16 7.93 -2.83 -21.70
N GLY A 17 7.49 -2.62 -20.45
CA GLY A 17 8.37 -2.32 -19.33
C GLY A 17 9.59 -3.23 -19.23
N ASP A 18 9.41 -4.52 -18.98
CA ASP A 18 10.56 -5.43 -18.79
C ASP A 18 10.94 -6.25 -20.04
N ASN A 19 10.06 -6.54 -20.96
CA ASN A 19 10.34 -7.51 -22.03
C ASN A 19 9.82 -7.18 -23.44
N GLY A 20 9.24 -6.06 -23.67
CA GLY A 20 9.04 -5.46 -24.99
C GLY A 20 8.31 -6.27 -26.06
N THR A 21 7.56 -7.32 -25.72
CA THR A 21 7.10 -8.27 -26.74
C THR A 21 5.59 -8.37 -26.94
N SER A 22 4.78 -7.76 -26.07
CA SER A 22 3.34 -8.02 -26.11
C SER A 22 2.45 -6.79 -26.27
N GLY A 23 2.99 -5.57 -26.26
CA GLY A 23 2.20 -4.34 -26.28
C GLY A 23 1.39 -4.12 -24.99
N ASN A 24 1.62 -4.92 -23.96
CA ASN A 24 1.00 -4.78 -22.66
C ASN A 24 1.83 -3.86 -21.77
N THR A 25 1.18 -3.16 -20.85
CA THR A 25 1.88 -2.36 -19.83
C THR A 25 2.43 -3.29 -18.74
N SER A 26 3.69 -3.09 -18.34
CA SER A 26 4.32 -3.81 -17.24
C SER A 26 5.33 -2.93 -16.50
N TRP A 27 5.51 -3.23 -15.19
CA TRP A 27 6.50 -2.55 -14.36
C TRP A 27 7.89 -3.10 -14.62
N ASN A 28 8.88 -2.21 -14.75
CA ASN A 28 10.27 -2.60 -14.85
C ASN A 28 10.89 -2.70 -13.45
N CYS A 29 10.90 -3.91 -12.90
CA CYS A 29 11.57 -4.20 -11.63
C CYS A 29 13.05 -4.63 -11.82
N ASN A 30 13.56 -4.65 -13.06
CA ASN A 30 14.97 -4.91 -13.37
C ASN A 30 15.75 -3.59 -13.50
N GLY A 31 15.70 -2.78 -12.47
CA GLY A 31 16.34 -1.46 -12.44
C GLY A 31 15.59 -0.48 -11.57
N LEU A 32 15.93 0.79 -11.68
CA LEU A 32 15.36 1.85 -10.86
C LEU A 32 14.45 2.81 -11.64
N SER A 33 14.21 2.58 -12.93
CA SER A 33 13.44 3.51 -13.77
C SER A 33 12.05 3.77 -13.23
N ASP A 34 11.32 2.70 -12.91
CA ASP A 34 9.94 2.80 -12.43
C ASP A 34 9.88 3.18 -10.95
N VAL A 35 10.88 2.78 -10.15
CA VAL A 35 11.05 3.33 -8.79
C VAL A 35 11.21 4.84 -8.86
N ASN A 36 12.14 5.34 -9.68
CA ASN A 36 12.37 6.78 -9.83
C ASN A 36 11.13 7.52 -10.36
N PHE A 37 10.38 6.91 -11.28
CA PHE A 37 9.11 7.46 -11.75
C PHE A 37 8.10 7.61 -10.61
N ILE A 38 7.91 6.56 -9.81
CA ILE A 38 6.96 6.59 -8.69
C ILE A 38 7.39 7.59 -7.61
N LEU A 39 8.69 7.70 -7.33
CA LEU A 39 9.22 8.70 -6.40
C LEU A 39 8.99 10.13 -6.91
N ALA A 40 9.27 10.39 -8.19
CA ALA A 40 9.00 11.70 -8.81
C ALA A 40 7.50 12.04 -8.87
N LEU A 41 6.65 11.02 -9.08
CA LEU A 41 5.20 11.19 -9.00
C LEU A 41 4.76 11.55 -7.59
N ASN A 42 5.29 10.87 -6.57
CA ASN A 42 5.04 11.22 -5.17
C ASN A 42 5.43 12.68 -4.89
N ASP A 43 6.65 13.11 -5.26
CA ASP A 43 7.09 14.48 -5.05
C ASP A 43 6.16 15.50 -5.74
N SER A 44 5.72 15.19 -6.96
CA SER A 44 4.77 16.03 -7.69
C SER A 44 3.43 16.13 -6.98
N LEU A 45 2.89 15.00 -6.48
CA LEU A 45 1.63 14.96 -5.74
C LEU A 45 1.74 15.70 -4.42
N GLN A 46 2.83 15.51 -3.67
CA GLN A 46 3.07 16.23 -2.41
C GLN A 46 3.15 17.73 -2.62
N ASN A 47 3.90 18.19 -3.62
CA ASN A 47 4.01 19.61 -3.95
C ASN A 47 2.67 20.24 -4.36
N HIS A 48 1.77 19.45 -4.96
CA HIS A 48 0.51 19.97 -5.47
C HIS A 48 -0.63 19.90 -4.44
N TYR A 49 -0.68 18.82 -3.64
CA TYR A 49 -1.82 18.54 -2.77
C TYR A 49 -1.48 18.60 -1.27
N GLN A 50 -0.21 18.65 -0.89
CA GLN A 50 0.25 18.72 0.51
C GLN A 50 -0.35 17.60 1.37
N PHE A 51 -0.25 16.35 0.91
CA PHE A 51 -0.67 15.18 1.68
C PHE A 51 0.26 14.97 2.90
N ASP A 52 -0.18 14.17 3.85
CA ASP A 52 0.63 13.77 4.99
C ASP A 52 1.81 12.90 4.53
N GLU A 53 3.01 13.46 4.61
CA GLU A 53 4.27 12.80 4.20
C GLU A 53 4.63 11.58 5.07
N ASN A 54 3.99 11.44 6.23
CA ASN A 54 4.19 10.30 7.13
C ASN A 54 3.12 9.21 6.93
N ARG A 55 2.35 9.28 5.85
CA ARG A 55 1.26 8.34 5.55
C ARG A 55 1.18 8.05 4.06
N ILE A 56 2.29 7.62 3.49
CA ILE A 56 2.40 7.22 2.09
C ILE A 56 2.53 5.71 2.01
N PHE A 57 1.65 5.09 1.23
CA PHE A 57 1.52 3.64 1.16
C PHE A 57 1.53 3.16 -0.30
N ALA A 58 2.04 1.96 -0.52
CA ALA A 58 1.95 1.31 -1.83
C ALA A 58 1.25 -0.05 -1.71
N THR A 59 0.39 -0.34 -2.68
CA THR A 59 -0.27 -1.64 -2.79
C THR A 59 -0.47 -2.00 -4.25
N GLY A 60 -0.57 -3.28 -4.54
CA GLY A 60 -0.85 -3.75 -5.87
C GLY A 60 -1.01 -5.26 -5.94
N PHE A 61 -1.56 -5.72 -7.06
CA PHE A 61 -1.82 -7.11 -7.37
C PHE A 61 -0.84 -7.63 -8.42
N SER A 62 -0.34 -8.86 -8.26
CA SER A 62 0.55 -9.50 -9.21
C SER A 62 1.78 -8.61 -9.48
N TYR A 63 2.03 -8.15 -10.69
CA TYR A 63 3.08 -7.15 -11.00
C TYR A 63 3.00 -5.88 -10.16
N GLY A 64 1.78 -5.45 -9.78
CA GLY A 64 1.60 -4.34 -8.82
C GLY A 64 2.11 -4.69 -7.42
N GLY A 65 2.04 -5.96 -7.04
CA GLY A 65 2.65 -6.47 -5.82
C GLY A 65 4.18 -6.50 -5.93
N ASP A 66 4.71 -6.92 -7.07
CA ASP A 66 6.16 -6.98 -7.32
C ASP A 66 6.79 -5.57 -7.23
N ILE A 67 6.19 -4.58 -7.93
CA ILE A 67 6.69 -3.20 -7.84
C ILE A 67 6.54 -2.63 -6.43
N SER A 68 5.51 -3.01 -5.66
CA SER A 68 5.36 -2.58 -4.27
C SER A 68 6.52 -3.09 -3.40
N PHE A 69 6.93 -4.36 -3.57
CA PHE A 69 8.15 -4.88 -2.93
C PHE A 69 9.40 -4.13 -3.37
N HIS A 70 9.51 -3.84 -4.67
CA HIS A 70 10.68 -3.17 -5.22
C HIS A 70 10.81 -1.73 -4.72
N LEU A 71 9.72 -1.01 -4.63
CA LEU A 71 9.67 0.33 -4.03
C LEU A 71 10.19 0.32 -2.59
N ALA A 72 9.67 -0.57 -1.74
CA ALA A 72 10.10 -0.67 -0.35
C ALA A 72 11.58 -1.08 -0.19
N ARG A 73 12.12 -1.89 -1.13
CA ARG A 73 13.52 -2.33 -1.11
C ARG A 73 14.48 -1.28 -1.62
N CYS A 74 14.08 -0.47 -2.59
CA CYS A 74 14.93 0.46 -3.31
C CYS A 74 14.79 1.93 -2.88
N GLN A 75 13.92 2.24 -1.93
CA GLN A 75 13.81 3.60 -1.42
C GLN A 75 15.05 3.99 -0.61
N ASN A 76 15.57 5.18 -0.87
CA ASN A 76 16.74 5.74 -0.17
C ASN A 76 16.36 6.59 1.04
N SER A 77 15.09 6.92 1.18
CA SER A 77 14.48 7.68 2.27
C SER A 77 13.13 7.04 2.60
N ASN A 78 12.64 7.26 3.82
CA ASN A 78 11.39 6.66 4.27
C ASN A 78 10.17 7.32 3.60
N ILE A 79 9.96 7.04 2.31
CA ILE A 79 8.83 7.59 1.54
C ILE A 79 7.59 6.73 1.72
N PHE A 80 7.75 5.40 1.62
CA PHE A 80 6.64 4.48 1.85
C PHE A 80 6.71 3.94 3.28
N ASP A 81 5.75 4.35 4.11
CA ASP A 81 5.66 3.89 5.51
C ASP A 81 5.20 2.45 5.62
N ALA A 82 4.41 2.00 4.65
CA ALA A 82 4.03 0.60 4.52
C ALA A 82 3.69 0.22 3.09
N ILE A 83 3.78 -1.08 2.82
CA ILE A 83 3.33 -1.69 1.57
C ILE A 83 2.36 -2.84 1.82
N ALA A 84 1.51 -3.12 0.84
CA ALA A 84 0.58 -4.25 0.90
C ALA A 84 0.55 -5.01 -0.44
N PRO A 85 1.59 -5.78 -0.78
CA PRO A 85 1.62 -6.60 -1.98
C PRO A 85 0.66 -7.78 -1.88
N LEU A 86 -0.15 -8.00 -2.93
CA LEU A 86 -1.06 -9.11 -3.05
C LEU A 86 -0.67 -9.98 -4.26
N ALA A 87 -0.46 -11.28 -4.04
CA ALA A 87 -0.05 -12.26 -5.05
C ALA A 87 1.17 -11.81 -5.88
N GLY A 88 2.06 -11.04 -5.26
CA GLY A 88 3.34 -10.62 -5.82
C GLY A 88 4.51 -11.42 -5.24
N THR A 89 5.69 -11.25 -5.83
CA THR A 89 6.92 -11.90 -5.40
C THR A 89 8.14 -10.99 -5.51
N ILE A 90 9.29 -11.52 -5.12
CA ILE A 90 10.61 -10.92 -5.28
C ILE A 90 11.44 -11.82 -6.17
N PHE A 91 11.71 -11.36 -7.40
CA PHE A 91 12.59 -12.06 -8.33
C PHE A 91 14.07 -11.84 -7.97
N ASP A 92 14.93 -12.78 -8.36
CA ASP A 92 16.38 -12.68 -8.07
C ASP A 92 17.01 -11.41 -8.64
N TYR A 93 16.55 -10.94 -9.80
CA TYR A 93 17.04 -9.69 -10.39
C TYR A 93 16.64 -8.43 -9.61
N MET A 94 15.60 -8.51 -8.76
CA MET A 94 15.21 -7.41 -7.87
C MET A 94 16.14 -7.25 -6.66
N ASN A 95 17.11 -8.16 -6.48
CA ASN A 95 18.12 -8.06 -5.42
C ASN A 95 19.21 -7.00 -5.67
N ILE A 96 18.97 -6.07 -6.59
CA ILE A 96 19.81 -4.88 -6.81
C ILE A 96 19.78 -3.89 -5.65
N CYS A 97 18.72 -3.93 -4.86
CA CYS A 97 18.54 -3.11 -3.67
C CYS A 97 18.30 -3.99 -2.44
N PHE A 98 18.83 -3.55 -1.31
CA PHE A 98 18.50 -4.12 -0.02
C PHE A 98 17.79 -3.06 0.81
N PRO A 99 16.74 -3.40 1.56
CA PRO A 99 16.08 -2.43 2.42
C PRO A 99 17.10 -1.87 3.42
N SER A 100 17.29 -0.55 3.39
CA SER A 100 18.09 0.17 4.38
C SER A 100 17.24 0.76 5.49
N ILE A 101 15.94 0.77 5.29
CA ILE A 101 14.93 1.38 6.15
C ILE A 101 13.86 0.34 6.42
N ASN A 102 13.40 0.28 7.66
CA ASN A 102 12.27 -0.56 8.00
C ASN A 102 11.00 -0.04 7.32
N THR A 103 10.26 -0.93 6.70
CA THR A 103 8.97 -0.65 6.09
C THR A 103 7.99 -1.70 6.56
N SER A 104 6.86 -1.29 7.10
CA SER A 104 5.81 -2.23 7.49
C SER A 104 5.20 -2.90 6.26
N VAL A 105 4.86 -4.20 6.35
CA VAL A 105 4.33 -4.93 5.21
C VAL A 105 3.15 -5.82 5.57
N LEU A 106 2.11 -5.80 4.74
CA LEU A 106 1.04 -6.78 4.72
C LEU A 106 1.16 -7.63 3.45
N ILE A 107 1.41 -8.92 3.60
CA ILE A 107 1.53 -9.86 2.48
C ILE A 107 0.27 -10.70 2.41
N LEU A 108 -0.38 -10.75 1.24
CA LEU A 108 -1.56 -11.57 0.98
C LEU A 108 -1.25 -12.52 -0.18
N HIS A 109 -1.39 -13.86 0.04
CA HIS A 109 -1.08 -14.83 -1.01
C HIS A 109 -1.87 -16.12 -0.86
N GLY A 110 -2.35 -16.65 -1.99
CA GLY A 110 -3.03 -17.93 -2.09
C GLY A 110 -2.05 -19.10 -2.22
N THR A 111 -2.26 -20.19 -1.49
CA THR A 111 -1.35 -21.35 -1.55
C THR A 111 -1.48 -22.16 -2.84
N ASN A 112 -2.58 -21.99 -3.58
CA ASN A 112 -2.82 -22.63 -4.87
C ASN A 112 -2.72 -21.64 -6.05
N ASP A 113 -1.95 -20.55 -5.84
CA ASP A 113 -1.64 -19.62 -6.91
C ASP A 113 -0.83 -20.33 -8.02
N ASN A 114 -1.41 -20.37 -9.21
CA ASN A 114 -0.84 -21.07 -10.37
C ASN A 114 -0.07 -20.13 -11.32
N VAL A 115 0.01 -18.84 -10.99
CA VAL A 115 0.77 -17.82 -11.73
C VAL A 115 2.06 -17.51 -10.99
N ILE A 116 1.94 -17.00 -9.76
CA ILE A 116 3.07 -16.80 -8.85
C ILE A 116 2.99 -17.85 -7.75
N ASN A 117 3.73 -18.93 -7.92
CA ASN A 117 3.65 -20.08 -7.00
C ASN A 117 4.06 -19.68 -5.58
N PHE A 118 3.19 -19.98 -4.62
CA PHE A 118 3.39 -19.70 -3.21
C PHE A 118 4.74 -20.24 -2.65
N ASN A 119 5.17 -21.38 -3.15
CA ASN A 119 6.42 -22.02 -2.75
C ASN A 119 7.65 -21.52 -3.52
N GLY A 120 7.51 -20.44 -4.29
CA GLY A 120 8.55 -19.95 -5.17
C GLY A 120 8.67 -20.77 -6.44
N GLY A 121 9.53 -20.34 -7.34
CA GLY A 121 9.69 -21.01 -8.60
C GLY A 121 10.61 -20.28 -9.58
N ASN A 122 10.39 -20.55 -10.84
CA ASN A 122 11.07 -19.89 -11.95
C ASN A 122 10.05 -19.49 -12.99
N PHE A 123 9.88 -18.19 -13.20
CA PHE A 123 8.92 -17.67 -14.17
C PHE A 123 9.61 -17.51 -15.54
N PRO A 124 9.00 -17.96 -16.64
CA PRO A 124 9.57 -17.81 -17.98
C PRO A 124 9.96 -16.35 -18.27
N ASN A 125 11.18 -16.15 -18.73
CA ASN A 125 11.79 -14.84 -19.08
C ASN A 125 12.12 -13.92 -17.91
N TYR A 126 11.63 -14.20 -16.68
CA TYR A 126 11.88 -13.40 -15.48
C TYR A 126 12.85 -14.08 -14.50
N GLY A 127 13.03 -15.39 -14.64
CA GLY A 127 13.93 -16.14 -13.78
C GLY A 127 13.35 -16.60 -12.45
N PRO A 128 14.20 -17.03 -11.54
CA PRO A 128 13.78 -17.52 -10.24
C PRO A 128 13.22 -16.41 -9.35
N TYR A 129 12.30 -16.82 -8.46
CA TYR A 129 11.68 -15.94 -7.48
C TYR A 129 11.48 -16.64 -6.14
N MET A 130 11.40 -15.82 -5.09
CA MET A 130 11.30 -16.28 -3.71
C MET A 130 9.94 -16.91 -3.41
N SER A 131 9.93 -17.90 -2.50
CA SER A 131 8.69 -18.36 -1.89
C SER A 131 8.10 -17.30 -0.95
N THR A 132 6.77 -17.22 -0.88
CA THR A 132 6.11 -16.28 0.04
C THR A 132 6.52 -16.48 1.50
N PRO A 133 6.67 -17.72 2.03
CA PRO A 133 7.19 -17.92 3.38
C PRO A 133 8.60 -17.34 3.60
N ASN A 134 9.48 -17.41 2.59
CA ASN A 134 10.80 -16.81 2.69
C ASN A 134 10.72 -15.28 2.68
N ILE A 135 9.88 -14.70 1.83
CA ILE A 135 9.64 -13.24 1.82
C ILE A 135 9.15 -12.77 3.19
N VAL A 136 8.18 -13.47 3.80
CA VAL A 136 7.70 -13.15 5.14
C VAL A 136 8.82 -13.22 6.17
N THR A 137 9.63 -14.29 6.12
CA THR A 137 10.77 -14.48 7.03
C THR A 137 11.79 -13.36 6.89
N ASP A 138 12.12 -12.97 5.66
CA ASP A 138 13.06 -11.88 5.38
C ASP A 138 12.57 -10.55 5.95
N TRP A 139 11.30 -10.21 5.73
CA TRP A 139 10.72 -8.98 6.28
C TRP A 139 10.62 -9.00 7.81
N VAL A 140 10.28 -10.14 8.42
CA VAL A 140 10.26 -10.29 9.88
C VAL A 140 11.65 -10.06 10.47
N ASN A 141 12.69 -10.66 9.85
CA ASN A 141 14.07 -10.51 10.30
C ASN A 141 14.57 -9.07 10.07
N HIS A 142 14.32 -8.50 8.89
CA HIS A 142 14.75 -7.15 8.55
C HIS A 142 14.17 -6.12 9.52
N ASN A 143 12.87 -6.16 9.76
CA ASN A 143 12.17 -5.26 10.69
C ASN A 143 12.38 -5.65 12.17
N SER A 144 13.15 -6.71 12.46
CA SER A 144 13.36 -7.22 13.82
C SER A 144 12.04 -7.45 14.58
N CYS A 145 11.05 -7.99 13.88
CA CYS A 145 9.73 -8.28 14.42
C CYS A 145 9.69 -9.62 15.15
N SER A 146 8.83 -9.73 16.15
CA SER A 146 8.49 -10.99 16.83
C SER A 146 7.01 -11.29 16.66
N LEU A 147 6.62 -12.57 16.85
CA LEU A 147 5.22 -12.98 16.75
C LEU A 147 4.36 -12.20 17.75
N ASP A 148 3.33 -11.53 17.22
CA ASP A 148 2.34 -10.80 18.00
C ASP A 148 1.05 -11.62 18.15
N SER A 149 0.50 -12.14 17.06
CA SER A 149 -0.69 -12.99 17.08
C SER A 149 -0.76 -13.92 15.86
N SER A 150 -1.50 -15.02 15.99
CA SER A 150 -1.82 -15.92 14.89
C SER A 150 -3.21 -16.52 15.11
N TYR A 151 -4.04 -16.51 14.07
CA TYR A 151 -5.42 -17.01 14.10
C TYR A 151 -5.91 -17.34 12.69
N SER A 152 -7.03 -18.03 12.59
CA SER A 152 -7.74 -18.23 11.32
C SER A 152 -8.99 -17.37 11.26
N LEU A 153 -9.31 -16.87 10.07
CA LEU A 153 -10.59 -16.23 9.82
C LEU A 153 -11.72 -17.27 9.81
N ALA A 154 -12.95 -16.82 10.02
CA ALA A 154 -14.10 -17.66 9.86
C ALA A 154 -14.31 -17.98 8.37
N ASP A 155 -14.56 -19.24 8.05
CA ASP A 155 -14.97 -19.67 6.70
C ASP A 155 -16.42 -19.21 6.45
N ILE A 156 -16.57 -17.97 5.95
CA ILE A 156 -17.89 -17.39 5.65
C ILE A 156 -18.36 -17.74 4.23
N SER A 157 -17.47 -18.13 3.37
CA SER A 157 -17.73 -18.60 2.02
C SER A 157 -18.23 -20.05 1.99
N ASN A 158 -17.97 -20.83 3.05
CA ASN A 158 -18.25 -22.25 3.19
C ASN A 158 -17.60 -23.10 2.08
N ASP A 159 -16.41 -22.72 1.64
CA ASP A 159 -15.65 -23.40 0.57
C ASP A 159 -14.47 -24.24 1.11
N ASN A 160 -14.27 -24.24 2.43
CA ASN A 160 -13.18 -24.86 3.17
C ASN A 160 -11.78 -24.28 2.83
N ASN A 161 -11.70 -23.07 2.26
CA ASN A 161 -10.46 -22.34 2.06
C ASN A 161 -10.20 -21.46 3.28
N ILE A 162 -9.51 -21.98 4.26
CA ILE A 162 -9.24 -21.27 5.50
C ILE A 162 -8.13 -20.22 5.28
N THR A 163 -8.41 -18.97 5.64
CA THR A 163 -7.39 -17.92 5.69
C THR A 163 -6.71 -17.91 7.06
N GLU A 164 -5.41 -18.18 7.07
CA GLU A 164 -4.55 -18.06 8.25
C GLU A 164 -3.93 -16.68 8.28
N VAL A 165 -4.07 -15.98 9.40
CA VAL A 165 -3.51 -14.65 9.64
C VAL A 165 -2.41 -14.76 10.68
N THR A 166 -1.19 -14.33 10.32
CA THR A 166 -0.08 -14.24 11.26
C THR A 166 0.43 -12.80 11.29
N LYS A 167 0.53 -12.23 12.47
CA LYS A 167 0.99 -10.85 12.68
C LYS A 167 2.25 -10.85 13.52
N TYR A 168 3.23 -10.09 13.05
CA TYR A 168 4.48 -9.85 13.76
C TYR A 168 4.62 -8.35 13.99
N LYS A 169 5.32 -7.97 15.06
CA LYS A 169 5.53 -6.58 15.43
C LYS A 169 6.91 -6.38 16.07
N ASN A 170 7.54 -5.28 15.77
CA ASN A 170 8.67 -4.76 16.51
C ASN A 170 8.15 -3.85 17.64
N LEU A 171 8.36 -4.24 18.89
CA LEU A 171 7.84 -3.50 20.05
C LEU A 171 8.54 -2.15 20.29
N ASN A 172 9.74 -1.97 19.73
CA ASN A 172 10.51 -0.73 19.93
C ASN A 172 10.18 0.33 18.88
N THR A 173 10.04 -0.09 17.60
CA THR A 173 9.81 0.81 16.46
C THR A 173 8.34 0.88 16.05
N GLY A 174 7.57 -0.13 16.37
CA GLY A 174 6.17 -0.24 15.95
C GLY A 174 5.99 -0.85 14.57
N ASP A 175 7.07 -1.18 13.86
CA ASP A 175 7.00 -1.83 12.56
C ASP A 175 6.23 -3.15 12.61
N LYS A 176 5.52 -3.45 11.53
CA LYS A 176 4.63 -4.60 11.46
C LYS A 176 4.92 -5.43 10.21
N VAL A 177 4.78 -6.74 10.37
CA VAL A 177 4.69 -7.69 9.24
C VAL A 177 3.42 -8.51 9.44
N TRP A 178 2.43 -8.31 8.57
CA TRP A 178 1.20 -9.10 8.58
C TRP A 178 1.21 -10.04 7.39
N PHE A 179 0.76 -11.26 7.62
CA PHE A 179 0.69 -12.28 6.59
C PHE A 179 -0.67 -12.95 6.57
N TYR A 180 -1.34 -12.85 5.43
CA TYR A 180 -2.62 -13.51 5.13
C TYR A 180 -2.34 -14.64 4.15
N LYS A 181 -2.30 -15.86 4.66
CA LYS A 181 -2.13 -17.08 3.89
C LYS A 181 -3.51 -17.66 3.58
N VAL A 182 -3.95 -17.55 2.33
CA VAL A 182 -5.23 -18.11 1.89
C VAL A 182 -5.01 -19.53 1.41
N ASN A 183 -5.41 -20.53 2.22
CA ASN A 183 -5.26 -21.93 1.86
C ASN A 183 -6.17 -22.24 0.66
N ASN A 184 -5.64 -22.93 -0.35
CA ASN A 184 -6.22 -23.16 -1.67
C ASN A 184 -6.56 -21.91 -2.48
N GLY A 185 -6.32 -20.70 -1.97
CA GLY A 185 -6.51 -19.45 -2.71
C GLY A 185 -5.70 -19.42 -4.00
N GLN A 186 -6.29 -18.90 -5.05
CA GLN A 186 -5.70 -18.80 -6.38
C GLN A 186 -5.06 -17.41 -6.63
N HIS A 187 -4.62 -17.17 -7.87
CA HIS A 187 -4.10 -15.86 -8.30
C HIS A 187 -5.25 -14.87 -8.51
N THR A 188 -5.71 -14.25 -7.44
CA THR A 188 -6.87 -13.36 -7.45
C THR A 188 -6.74 -12.23 -6.42
N TRP A 189 -7.50 -11.16 -6.61
CA TRP A 189 -7.77 -10.17 -5.57
C TRP A 189 -8.87 -10.71 -4.66
N PHE A 190 -8.57 -11.02 -3.41
CA PHE A 190 -9.49 -11.68 -2.49
C PHE A 190 -10.68 -10.80 -2.13
N ASN A 191 -11.89 -11.29 -2.37
CA ASN A 191 -13.15 -10.61 -2.13
C ASN A 191 -14.24 -11.58 -1.68
N VAL A 192 -15.17 -11.11 -0.83
CA VAL A 192 -16.38 -11.84 -0.48
C VAL A 192 -17.47 -11.70 -1.55
N ALA A 193 -18.51 -12.54 -1.48
CA ALA A 193 -19.66 -12.45 -2.36
C ALA A 193 -20.30 -11.04 -2.36
N PRO A 194 -20.83 -10.54 -3.49
CA PRO A 194 -20.96 -11.21 -4.79
C PRO A 194 -19.73 -11.08 -5.71
N TRP A 195 -18.66 -10.44 -5.28
CA TRP A 195 -17.50 -10.11 -6.10
C TRP A 195 -16.40 -11.16 -6.09
N GLY A 196 -16.44 -12.08 -5.15
CA GLY A 196 -15.52 -13.19 -4.97
C GLY A 196 -16.14 -14.24 -4.06
N ASN A 197 -15.34 -15.23 -3.70
CA ASN A 197 -15.77 -16.33 -2.82
C ASN A 197 -14.75 -16.55 -1.68
N ASP A 198 -14.13 -15.47 -1.23
CA ASP A 198 -13.15 -15.50 -0.15
C ASP A 198 -13.78 -15.09 1.20
N ASP A 199 -13.04 -15.25 2.28
CA ASP A 199 -13.53 -14.97 3.64
C ASP A 199 -13.35 -13.53 4.08
N PHE A 200 -12.73 -12.70 3.27
CA PHE A 200 -12.44 -11.30 3.60
C PHE A 200 -12.33 -10.41 2.36
N TRP A 201 -12.41 -9.11 2.58
CA TRP A 201 -12.11 -8.10 1.56
C TRP A 201 -10.66 -7.66 1.67
N ALA A 202 -9.84 -8.00 0.69
CA ALA A 202 -8.44 -7.58 0.67
C ALA A 202 -8.28 -6.05 0.82
N SER A 203 -9.15 -5.29 0.15
CA SER A 203 -9.12 -3.82 0.23
C SER A 203 -9.39 -3.28 1.64
N GLU A 204 -10.29 -3.93 2.41
CA GLU A 204 -10.56 -3.56 3.80
C GLU A 204 -9.39 -3.92 4.71
N GLU A 205 -8.80 -5.11 4.55
CA GLU A 205 -7.66 -5.53 5.34
C GLU A 205 -6.40 -4.71 5.03
N ILE A 206 -6.20 -4.32 3.77
CA ILE A 206 -5.13 -3.40 3.38
C ILE A 206 -5.33 -2.03 4.06
N TRP A 207 -6.56 -1.48 4.04
CA TRP A 207 -6.83 -0.22 4.71
C TRP A 207 -6.72 -0.35 6.24
N ASN A 208 -7.23 -1.43 6.81
CA ASN A 208 -7.09 -1.73 8.24
C ASN A 208 -5.61 -1.77 8.65
N PHE A 209 -4.75 -2.38 7.84
CA PHE A 209 -3.31 -2.39 8.06
C PHE A 209 -2.72 -0.98 7.97
N PHE A 210 -2.95 -0.25 6.88
CA PHE A 210 -2.41 1.09 6.66
C PHE A 210 -2.88 2.10 7.72
N SER A 211 -4.13 1.99 8.17
CA SER A 211 -4.67 2.87 9.20
C SER A 211 -3.97 2.73 10.56
N GLN A 212 -3.31 1.59 10.80
CA GLN A 212 -2.58 1.30 12.03
C GLN A 212 -1.08 1.62 11.94
N ILE A 213 -0.62 2.12 10.80
CA ILE A 213 0.76 2.59 10.65
C ILE A 213 0.83 3.99 11.25
N ASN A 214 1.40 4.06 12.41
CA ASN A 214 1.74 5.32 13.05
C ASN A 214 3.26 5.42 12.99
N ASN A 215 3.80 6.37 12.26
CA ASN A 215 5.18 6.75 12.49
C ASN A 215 5.24 7.34 13.89
N VAL A 216 5.73 6.54 14.83
CA VAL A 216 6.17 7.05 16.11
C VAL A 216 7.46 7.83 15.81
N GLN A 217 7.31 9.02 15.26
CA GLN A 217 8.35 10.00 15.44
C GLN A 217 8.43 10.24 16.95
N THR A 218 9.48 9.76 17.57
CA THR A 218 9.92 10.25 18.87
C THR A 218 10.41 11.69 18.69
N SER A 219 9.52 12.56 18.28
CA SER A 219 9.73 14.00 18.39
C SER A 219 9.39 14.39 19.82
N LEU A 220 10.40 14.42 20.67
CA LEU A 220 10.41 15.31 21.82
C LEU A 220 10.42 16.75 21.31
N ASN A 221 9.34 17.17 20.71
CA ASN A 221 9.00 18.56 20.47
C ASN A 221 7.47 18.66 20.53
N GLU A 222 6.98 18.74 21.74
CA GLU A 222 5.70 19.37 21.98
C GLU A 222 5.80 20.81 21.46
N HIS A 223 5.23 21.07 20.29
CA HIS A 223 4.83 22.41 19.95
C HIS A 223 3.44 22.65 20.55
N PRO A 224 3.34 23.44 21.61
CA PRO A 224 2.04 23.92 22.07
C PRO A 224 1.66 25.10 21.19
N ASN A 225 1.11 24.85 20.05
CA ASN A 225 0.39 25.87 19.31
C ASN A 225 -0.95 25.32 18.89
N SER A 226 -1.96 25.63 19.69
CA SER A 226 -3.32 25.74 19.21
C SER A 226 -3.33 26.85 18.14
N ILE A 227 -2.96 26.50 16.91
CA ILE A 227 -3.14 27.39 15.76
C ILE A 227 -4.66 27.57 15.67
N ASN A 228 -5.12 28.78 15.87
CA ASN A 228 -6.51 29.15 15.64
C ASN A 228 -6.86 28.75 14.20
N LYS A 229 -7.60 27.67 14.03
CA LYS A 229 -8.02 27.13 12.73
C LYS A 229 -8.75 28.22 11.96
N LYS A 230 -8.15 28.70 10.87
CA LYS A 230 -8.68 29.81 10.08
C LYS A 230 -8.79 29.37 8.61
N ILE A 231 -9.95 29.66 8.01
CA ILE A 231 -10.15 29.45 6.57
C ILE A 231 -9.21 30.38 5.79
N ILE A 232 -8.38 29.80 4.94
CA ILE A 232 -7.48 30.54 4.06
C ILE A 232 -7.98 30.61 2.63
N SER A 233 -8.83 29.65 2.21
CA SER A 233 -9.42 29.63 0.89
C SER A 233 -10.74 28.86 0.88
N THR A 234 -11.63 29.21 -0.04
CA THR A 234 -12.85 28.46 -0.33
C THR A 234 -12.92 28.25 -1.83
N VAL A 235 -13.06 27.00 -2.26
CA VAL A 235 -13.10 26.62 -3.66
C VAL A 235 -14.32 25.73 -3.97
N ASN A 236 -14.79 25.79 -5.22
CA ASN A 236 -15.82 24.89 -5.74
C ASN A 236 -15.21 23.52 -6.15
N VAL A 237 -16.03 22.65 -6.69
CA VAL A 237 -15.63 21.29 -7.18
C VAL A 237 -14.62 21.32 -8.33
N LEU A 238 -14.43 22.46 -8.99
CA LEU A 238 -13.47 22.67 -10.07
C LEU A 238 -12.17 23.32 -9.57
N GLY A 239 -12.03 23.54 -8.25
CA GLY A 239 -10.86 24.22 -7.66
C GLY A 239 -10.85 25.75 -7.87
N GLN A 240 -11.94 26.36 -8.36
CA GLN A 240 -12.03 27.79 -8.57
C GLN A 240 -12.48 28.47 -7.27
N SER A 241 -11.89 29.63 -6.96
CA SER A 241 -12.27 30.43 -5.80
C SER A 241 -13.76 30.73 -5.82
N ALA A 242 -14.45 30.43 -4.74
CA ALA A 242 -15.87 30.66 -4.58
C ALA A 242 -16.14 31.75 -3.53
N GLN A 243 -17.06 32.66 -3.83
CA GLN A 243 -17.58 33.62 -2.85
C GLN A 243 -18.86 33.09 -2.22
N ILE A 244 -18.98 33.23 -0.90
CA ILE A 244 -20.20 32.85 -0.14
C ILE A 244 -21.16 34.03 -0.17
N PRO A 245 -22.50 33.83 -0.35
CA PRO A 245 -23.22 32.56 -0.29
C PRO A 245 -23.45 31.90 -1.68
N THR A 246 -23.35 30.58 -1.72
CA THR A 246 -23.75 29.76 -2.86
C THR A 246 -24.35 28.45 -2.35
N THR A 247 -25.32 27.90 -3.10
CA THR A 247 -25.91 26.57 -2.83
C THR A 247 -25.07 25.44 -3.31
N ASP A 248 -23.89 25.73 -3.88
CA ASP A 248 -22.98 24.74 -4.43
C ASP A 248 -22.17 24.04 -3.33
N LEU A 249 -21.62 22.89 -3.69
CA LEU A 249 -20.67 22.17 -2.89
C LEU A 249 -19.35 22.95 -2.82
N LEU A 250 -18.92 23.32 -1.63
CA LEU A 250 -17.71 24.09 -1.37
C LEU A 250 -16.72 23.30 -0.53
N PHE A 251 -15.44 23.52 -0.79
CA PHE A 251 -14.31 23.05 0.02
C PHE A 251 -13.67 24.24 0.74
N TYR A 252 -13.67 24.18 2.05
CA TYR A 252 -13.06 25.16 2.94
C TYR A 252 -11.66 24.67 3.29
N ILE A 253 -10.63 25.40 2.88
CA ILE A 253 -9.22 25.10 3.14
C ILE A 253 -8.77 25.94 4.32
N TYR A 254 -8.16 25.28 5.32
CA TYR A 254 -7.72 25.93 6.55
C TYR A 254 -6.21 26.12 6.56
N ASN A 255 -5.72 27.02 7.41
CA ASN A 255 -4.32 27.35 7.60
C ASN A 255 -3.47 26.19 8.22
N ASP A 256 -4.12 25.15 8.72
CA ASP A 256 -3.52 23.92 9.22
C ASP A 256 -3.45 22.80 8.14
N GLY A 257 -3.78 23.12 6.90
CA GLY A 257 -3.81 22.20 5.77
C GLY A 257 -5.04 21.31 5.69
N THR A 258 -5.96 21.40 6.67
CA THR A 258 -7.19 20.60 6.64
C THR A 258 -8.20 21.17 5.65
N VAL A 259 -8.99 20.29 5.03
CA VAL A 259 -10.07 20.65 4.10
C VAL A 259 -11.41 20.16 4.65
N GLU A 260 -12.40 21.01 4.65
CA GLU A 260 -13.77 20.70 5.05
C GLU A 260 -14.73 20.88 3.87
N LYS A 261 -15.54 19.86 3.60
CA LYS A 261 -16.57 19.87 2.57
C LYS A 261 -17.88 20.36 3.18
N ARG A 262 -18.49 21.38 2.61
CA ARG A 262 -19.81 21.92 3.05
C ARG A 262 -20.77 22.08 1.88
N ILE A 263 -22.03 21.77 2.14
CA ILE A 263 -23.18 22.09 1.28
C ILE A 263 -24.06 23.03 2.08
N THR A 264 -24.36 24.20 1.53
CA THR A 264 -25.35 25.10 2.10
C THR A 264 -26.74 24.72 1.52
N ILE A 265 -27.65 24.27 2.36
CA ILE A 265 -29.01 23.97 2.00
C ILE A 265 -29.84 25.15 2.56
N GLU A 266 -30.57 25.87 1.69
CA GLU A 266 -31.56 26.88 2.10
C GLU A 266 -32.84 26.23 2.60
#